data_6ff937ae1b5a9102c697afc39bc5cd30
#
_entry.id   6ff937ae1b5a9102c697afc39bc5cd30
#
_cell.length_a   1.000
_cell.length_b   1.000
_cell.length_c   1.000
_cell.angle_alpha   90.00
_cell.angle_beta   90.00
_cell.angle_gamma   90.00
#
_symmetry.space_group_name_H-M   'P 1'
#
loop_
_entity.id
_entity.type
_entity.pdbx_description
1 polymer ?
#
loop_
_entity_poly.entity_id
_entity_poly.type
_entity_poly.pdbx_seq_one_letter_code
_entity_poly.pdbx_strand_id
1 'polypeptide(L)'
;MTNSLYSDLCDVYDGDKPYIFVSYSHKDTERVVSLIRKLQNLGFRIWHDSGVPVGADWREVIAPYLKRSNIIILFLSTNSINSYNVKEEFNYAYHLQKPVLVVYLNDCMLTPGFEMRVISHPCIKCEHCEDDEDLLAEIARAKILLPCLGEHLNN
;
A
#
# COMPACT_ATOMS: atom_id res chain seq x y z
N MET A 1 8.78 -2.03 -26.85
CA MET A 1 8.86 -0.78 -26.05
C MET A 1 8.49 -1.11 -24.63
N THR A 2 9.46 -1.08 -23.77
CA THR A 2 9.21 -1.16 -22.34
C THR A 2 8.39 0.05 -21.93
N ASN A 3 7.27 -0.20 -21.31
CA ASN A 3 6.42 0.85 -20.79
C ASN A 3 7.22 1.75 -19.86
N SER A 4 7.34 3.02 -20.22
CA SER A 4 7.99 4.04 -19.40
C SER A 4 7.39 4.12 -17.99
N LEU A 5 6.15 3.68 -17.82
CA LEU A 5 5.48 3.59 -16.52
C LEU A 5 6.18 2.65 -15.54
N TYR A 6 6.83 1.60 -16.02
CA TYR A 6 7.56 0.67 -15.16
C TYR A 6 9.02 1.07 -14.94
N SER A 7 9.62 1.80 -15.88
CA SER A 7 11.00 2.28 -15.73
C SER A 7 11.10 3.44 -14.72
N ASP A 8 9.99 4.13 -14.47
CA ASP A 8 9.92 5.23 -13.51
C ASP A 8 9.40 4.81 -12.14
N LEU A 9 9.16 3.50 -11.95
CA LEU A 9 8.81 2.99 -10.63
C LEU A 9 10.00 3.20 -9.71
N CYS A 10 9.78 3.95 -8.65
CA CYS A 10 10.78 4.11 -7.61
C CYS A 10 11.19 2.72 -7.13
N ASP A 11 12.48 2.55 -6.89
CA ASP A 11 13.00 1.28 -6.37
C ASP A 11 12.26 0.92 -5.10
N VAL A 12 11.80 -0.33 -5.01
CA VAL A 12 11.20 -0.84 -3.79
C VAL A 12 12.28 -0.94 -2.71
N TYR A 13 11.88 -0.68 -1.48
CA TYR A 13 12.79 -0.86 -0.35
C TYR A 13 13.06 -2.36 -0.14
N ASP A 14 14.31 -2.74 -0.08
CA ASP A 14 14.72 -4.13 0.16
C ASP A 14 15.88 -4.15 1.14
N GLY A 15 15.64 -3.64 2.34
CA GLY A 15 16.59 -3.61 3.44
C GLY A 15 16.01 -4.21 4.71
N ASP A 16 16.72 -4.01 5.82
CA ASP A 16 16.38 -4.58 7.12
C ASP A 16 15.69 -3.59 8.09
N LYS A 17 15.51 -2.34 7.67
CA LYS A 17 14.80 -1.35 8.46
C LYS A 17 13.29 -1.48 8.28
N PRO A 18 12.48 -0.93 9.23
CA PRO A 18 11.04 -0.96 9.10
C PRO A 18 10.55 -0.37 7.78
N TYR A 19 9.62 -1.05 7.13
CA TYR A 19 9.07 -0.59 5.85
C TYR A 19 7.58 -0.90 5.75
N ILE A 20 6.94 -0.18 4.85
CA ILE A 20 5.53 -0.29 4.53
C ILE A 20 5.35 -1.24 3.36
N PHE A 21 4.46 -2.22 3.49
CA PHE A 21 3.99 -3.02 2.36
C PHE A 21 2.72 -2.38 1.83
N VAL A 22 2.66 -2.10 0.54
CA VAL A 22 1.48 -1.50 -0.10
C VAL A 22 0.71 -2.56 -0.88
N SER A 23 -0.56 -2.75 -0.51
CA SER A 23 -1.49 -3.64 -1.20
C SER A 23 -2.48 -2.79 -2.00
N TYR A 24 -2.59 -3.06 -3.30
CA TYR A 24 -3.45 -2.32 -4.21
C TYR A 24 -3.79 -3.14 -5.44
N SER A 25 -4.88 -2.78 -6.11
CA SER A 25 -5.20 -3.37 -7.42
C SER A 25 -4.34 -2.75 -8.51
N HIS A 26 -3.77 -3.58 -9.39
CA HIS A 26 -2.99 -3.10 -10.53
C HIS A 26 -3.82 -2.25 -11.51
N LYS A 27 -5.14 -2.31 -11.44
CA LYS A 27 -6.03 -1.41 -12.19
C LYS A 27 -5.96 0.04 -11.67
N ASP A 28 -5.47 0.24 -10.45
CA ASP A 28 -5.28 1.57 -9.84
C ASP A 28 -3.81 2.02 -9.88
N THR A 29 -2.97 1.37 -10.67
CA THR A 29 -1.51 1.57 -10.68
C THR A 29 -1.12 3.03 -10.84
N GLU A 30 -1.70 3.73 -11.81
CA GLU A 30 -1.33 5.11 -12.11
C GLU A 30 -1.48 6.01 -10.87
N ARG A 31 -2.63 5.94 -10.22
CA ARG A 31 -2.92 6.76 -9.04
C ARG A 31 -2.10 6.34 -7.83
N VAL A 32 -2.04 5.05 -7.56
CA VAL A 32 -1.36 4.50 -6.38
C VAL A 32 0.15 4.71 -6.48
N VAL A 33 0.76 4.45 -7.64
CA VAL A 33 2.20 4.63 -7.83
C VAL A 33 2.59 6.10 -7.70
N SER A 34 1.74 7.01 -8.16
CA SER A 34 1.96 8.45 -7.95
C SER A 34 2.02 8.80 -6.46
N LEU A 35 1.10 8.26 -5.66
CA LEU A 35 1.10 8.44 -4.20
C LEU A 35 2.33 7.79 -3.55
N ILE A 36 2.66 6.58 -3.94
CA ILE A 36 3.84 5.85 -3.43
C ILE A 36 5.11 6.65 -3.67
N ARG A 37 5.30 7.13 -4.90
CA ARG A 37 6.49 7.88 -5.28
C ARG A 37 6.65 9.14 -4.42
N LYS A 38 5.57 9.85 -4.20
CA LYS A 38 5.58 11.06 -3.36
C LYS A 38 5.88 10.73 -1.90
N LEU A 39 5.35 9.64 -1.38
CA LEU A 39 5.68 9.18 -0.03
C LEU A 39 7.16 8.78 0.08
N GLN A 40 7.69 8.09 -0.91
CA GLN A 40 9.12 7.74 -0.95
C GLN A 40 9.99 8.99 -0.98
N ASN A 41 9.59 10.02 -1.72
CA ASN A 41 10.31 11.30 -1.75
C ASN A 41 10.29 12.02 -0.40
N LEU A 42 9.28 11.76 0.43
CA LEU A 42 9.22 12.25 1.81
C LEU A 42 10.06 11.43 2.79
N GLY A 43 10.63 10.31 2.35
CA GLY A 43 11.52 9.48 3.17
C GLY A 43 10.91 8.17 3.67
N PHE A 44 9.67 7.85 3.28
CA PHE A 44 9.06 6.57 3.66
C PHE A 44 9.67 5.41 2.91
N ARG A 45 10.00 4.35 3.63
CA ARG A 45 10.47 3.09 3.05
C ARG A 45 9.26 2.26 2.67
N ILE A 46 9.12 1.97 1.38
CA ILE A 46 7.93 1.31 0.83
C ILE A 46 8.33 0.16 -0.07
N TRP A 47 7.68 -0.99 0.12
CA TRP A 47 7.70 -2.09 -0.82
C TRP A 47 6.31 -2.25 -1.44
N HIS A 48 6.25 -2.38 -2.74
CA HIS A 48 5.02 -2.64 -3.48
C HIS A 48 5.29 -3.61 -4.62
N ASP A 49 4.25 -4.36 -5.01
CA ASP A 49 4.35 -5.27 -6.14
C ASP A 49 4.30 -4.47 -7.45
N SER A 50 5.41 -4.48 -8.19
CA SER A 50 5.51 -3.84 -9.50
C SER A 50 5.25 -4.83 -10.65
N GLY A 51 4.94 -6.08 -10.33
CA GLY A 51 4.69 -7.15 -11.28
C GLY A 51 5.50 -8.39 -10.97
N VAL A 52 4.81 -9.52 -10.84
CA VAL A 52 5.46 -10.81 -10.64
C VAL A 52 5.83 -11.38 -12.02
N PRO A 53 7.05 -11.92 -12.21
CA PRO A 53 7.43 -12.51 -13.50
C PRO A 53 6.46 -13.60 -13.95
N VAL A 54 6.23 -13.67 -15.25
CA VAL A 54 5.37 -14.70 -15.85
C VAL A 54 5.91 -16.09 -15.47
N GLY A 55 5.01 -16.95 -14.96
CA GLY A 55 5.35 -18.30 -14.53
C GLY A 55 5.83 -18.41 -13.07
N ALA A 56 6.07 -17.31 -12.38
CA ALA A 56 6.38 -17.34 -10.96
C ALA A 56 5.10 -17.51 -10.13
N ASP A 57 5.22 -18.21 -9.01
CA ASP A 57 4.12 -18.28 -8.03
C ASP A 57 4.05 -16.96 -7.29
N TRP A 58 2.98 -16.21 -7.51
CA TRP A 58 2.75 -14.90 -6.92
C TRP A 58 2.87 -14.93 -5.39
N ARG A 59 2.28 -15.95 -4.74
CA ARG A 59 2.32 -16.06 -3.27
C ARG A 59 3.74 -16.24 -2.76
N GLU A 60 4.54 -17.06 -3.43
CA GLU A 60 5.93 -17.31 -3.03
C GLU A 60 6.81 -16.07 -3.15
N VAL A 61 6.49 -15.18 -4.09
CA VAL A 61 7.24 -13.93 -4.30
C VAL A 61 6.82 -12.87 -3.28
N ILE A 62 5.51 -12.70 -3.06
CA ILE A 62 4.95 -11.58 -2.29
C ILE A 62 4.96 -11.84 -0.78
N ALA A 63 4.62 -13.05 -0.36
CA ALA A 63 4.43 -13.36 1.06
C ALA A 63 5.64 -13.05 1.94
N PRO A 64 6.89 -13.32 1.53
CA PRO A 64 8.05 -12.96 2.35
C PRO A 64 8.16 -11.47 2.64
N TYR A 65 7.87 -10.62 1.65
CA TYR A 65 7.93 -9.16 1.82
C TYR A 65 6.82 -8.66 2.73
N LEU A 66 5.62 -9.21 2.60
CA LEU A 66 4.51 -8.88 3.49
C LEU A 66 4.82 -9.31 4.93
N LYS A 67 5.34 -10.52 5.09
CA LYS A 67 5.68 -11.07 6.42
C LYS A 67 6.72 -10.23 7.14
N ARG A 68 7.73 -9.72 6.44
CA ARG A 68 8.80 -8.90 7.03
C ARG A 68 8.41 -7.44 7.21
N SER A 69 7.34 -6.97 6.55
CA SER A 69 6.92 -5.59 6.66
C SER A 69 6.44 -5.24 8.08
N ASN A 70 6.51 -3.98 8.44
CA ASN A 70 6.08 -3.50 9.76
C ASN A 70 4.64 -3.03 9.74
N ILE A 71 4.17 -2.55 8.59
CA ILE A 71 2.83 -2.03 8.44
C ILE A 71 2.39 -2.22 6.98
N ILE A 72 1.08 -2.36 6.80
CA ILE A 72 0.45 -2.47 5.50
C ILE A 72 -0.33 -1.18 5.23
N ILE A 73 -0.17 -0.61 4.04
CA ILE A 73 -1.18 0.33 3.50
C ILE A 73 -2.04 -0.46 2.54
N LEU A 74 -3.32 -0.54 2.85
CA LEU A 74 -4.32 -1.18 1.99
C LEU A 74 -5.11 -0.09 1.27
N PHE A 75 -4.92 0.02 -0.06
CA PHE A 75 -5.71 0.93 -0.88
C PHE A 75 -7.01 0.25 -1.31
N LEU A 76 -8.14 0.75 -0.82
CA LEU A 76 -9.46 0.23 -1.17
C LEU A 76 -10.07 1.06 -2.29
N SER A 77 -10.56 0.35 -3.29
CA SER A 77 -11.28 0.91 -4.43
C SER A 77 -12.27 -0.12 -4.94
N THR A 78 -13.14 0.29 -5.84
CA THR A 78 -14.01 -0.64 -6.56
C THR A 78 -13.20 -1.76 -7.24
N ASN A 79 -11.98 -1.45 -7.68
CA ASN A 79 -11.09 -2.44 -8.28
C ASN A 79 -10.51 -3.40 -7.24
N SER A 80 -10.00 -2.88 -6.12
CA SER A 80 -9.29 -3.71 -5.14
C SER A 80 -10.22 -4.65 -4.36
N ILE A 81 -11.45 -4.24 -4.07
CA ILE A 81 -12.42 -5.10 -3.37
C ILE A 81 -12.82 -6.32 -4.19
N ASN A 82 -12.59 -6.29 -5.50
CA ASN A 82 -12.81 -7.40 -6.42
C ASN A 82 -11.52 -8.11 -6.81
N SER A 83 -10.39 -7.69 -6.28
CA SER A 83 -9.07 -8.28 -6.58
C SER A 83 -8.81 -9.47 -5.67
N TYR A 84 -8.62 -10.65 -6.26
CA TYR A 84 -8.21 -11.84 -5.54
C TYR A 84 -6.89 -11.62 -4.80
N ASN A 85 -5.91 -11.03 -5.46
CA ASN A 85 -4.58 -10.82 -4.88
C ASN A 85 -4.63 -9.89 -3.66
N VAL A 86 -5.39 -8.80 -3.74
CA VAL A 86 -5.54 -7.87 -2.63
C VAL A 86 -6.20 -8.54 -1.44
N LYS A 87 -7.24 -9.34 -1.68
CA LYS A 87 -7.91 -10.10 -0.61
C LYS A 87 -6.96 -11.09 0.07
N GLU A 88 -6.15 -11.81 -0.71
CA GLU A 88 -5.16 -12.75 -0.18
C GLU A 88 -4.10 -12.04 0.67
N GLU A 89 -3.60 -10.91 0.20
CA GLU A 89 -2.63 -10.09 0.94
C GLU A 89 -3.22 -9.60 2.26
N PHE A 90 -4.45 -9.08 2.23
CA PHE A 90 -5.11 -8.62 3.44
C PHE A 90 -5.41 -9.76 4.41
N ASN A 91 -5.85 -10.92 3.90
CA ASN A 91 -6.07 -12.09 4.74
C ASN A 91 -4.79 -12.53 5.45
N TYR A 92 -3.66 -12.52 4.75
CA TYR A 92 -2.38 -12.88 5.35
C TYR A 92 -1.93 -11.83 6.39
N ALA A 93 -2.07 -10.55 6.07
CA ALA A 93 -1.77 -9.47 7.02
C ALA A 93 -2.62 -9.60 8.28
N TYR A 94 -3.90 -9.92 8.13
CA TYR A 94 -4.82 -10.15 9.24
C TYR A 94 -4.37 -11.35 10.10
N HIS A 95 -4.01 -12.47 9.46
CA HIS A 95 -3.49 -13.64 10.15
C HIS A 95 -2.22 -13.32 10.96
N LEU A 96 -1.33 -12.53 10.39
CA LEU A 96 -0.08 -12.11 11.05
C LEU A 96 -0.28 -11.00 12.07
N GLN A 97 -1.50 -10.48 12.22
CA GLN A 97 -1.84 -9.37 13.11
C GLN A 97 -1.01 -8.10 12.81
N LYS A 98 -0.74 -7.86 11.53
CA LYS A 98 -0.02 -6.66 11.10
C LYS A 98 -0.87 -5.41 11.31
N PRO A 99 -0.26 -4.29 11.74
CA PRO A 99 -0.94 -3.01 11.69
C PRO A 99 -1.27 -2.66 10.23
N VAL A 100 -2.47 -2.14 9.99
CA VAL A 100 -2.94 -1.77 8.64
C VAL A 100 -3.49 -0.36 8.67
N LEU A 101 -3.04 0.46 7.74
CA LEU A 101 -3.68 1.74 7.42
C LEU A 101 -4.51 1.53 6.16
N VAL A 102 -5.82 1.75 6.27
CA VAL A 102 -6.74 1.60 5.16
C VAL A 102 -6.95 2.95 4.49
N VAL A 103 -6.69 3.02 3.18
CA VAL A 103 -6.87 4.25 2.40
C VAL A 103 -7.90 4.00 1.30
N TYR A 104 -9.03 4.71 1.37
CA TYR A 104 -10.08 4.61 0.37
C TYR A 104 -9.78 5.54 -0.80
N LEU A 105 -9.63 4.98 -1.99
CA LEU A 105 -9.41 5.72 -3.23
C LEU A 105 -10.72 6.21 -3.87
N ASN A 106 -11.82 5.55 -3.54
CA ASN A 106 -13.16 5.96 -3.94
C ASN A 106 -14.18 5.40 -2.94
N ASP A 107 -15.45 5.76 -3.13
CA ASP A 107 -16.53 5.17 -2.36
C ASP A 107 -16.84 3.78 -2.92
N CYS A 108 -16.51 2.76 -2.15
CA CYS A 108 -16.73 1.37 -2.54
C CYS A 108 -17.49 0.62 -1.45
N MET A 109 -18.36 -0.30 -1.86
CA MET A 109 -19.16 -1.09 -0.94
C MET A 109 -18.44 -2.39 -0.59
N LEU A 110 -18.13 -2.54 0.71
CA LEU A 110 -17.53 -3.77 1.24
C LEU A 110 -18.64 -4.78 1.57
N THR A 111 -18.31 -6.07 1.42
CA THR A 111 -19.16 -7.10 2.01
C THR A 111 -19.11 -6.98 3.55
N PRO A 112 -20.15 -7.40 4.27
CA PRO A 112 -20.14 -7.33 5.74
C PRO A 112 -18.93 -8.03 6.36
N GLY A 113 -18.49 -9.15 5.82
CA GLY A 113 -17.33 -9.87 6.34
C GLY A 113 -16.03 -9.12 6.14
N PHE A 114 -15.85 -8.45 5.00
CA PHE A 114 -14.67 -7.64 4.74
C PHE A 114 -14.69 -6.37 5.60
N GLU A 115 -15.85 -5.72 5.69
CA GLU A 115 -16.04 -4.54 6.54
C GLU A 115 -15.67 -4.83 8.00
N MET A 116 -16.09 -5.99 8.51
CA MET A 116 -15.80 -6.42 9.87
C MET A 116 -14.30 -6.47 10.17
N ARG A 117 -13.47 -6.84 9.18
CA ARG A 117 -12.01 -6.83 9.32
C ARG A 117 -11.42 -5.44 9.19
N VAL A 118 -11.95 -4.63 8.28
CA VAL A 118 -11.44 -3.29 7.99
C VAL A 118 -11.71 -2.33 9.13
N ILE A 119 -12.88 -2.44 9.77
CA ILE A 119 -13.37 -1.47 10.75
C ILE A 119 -12.47 -1.34 12.00
N SER A 120 -11.67 -2.36 12.29
CA SER A 120 -10.75 -2.33 13.44
C SER A 120 -9.46 -1.56 13.16
N HIS A 121 -9.23 -1.14 11.92
CA HIS A 121 -8.02 -0.44 11.51
C HIS A 121 -8.27 1.04 11.27
N PRO A 122 -7.24 1.90 11.47
CA PRO A 122 -7.38 3.31 11.10
C PRO A 122 -7.60 3.44 9.60
N CYS A 123 -8.42 4.39 9.20
CA CYS A 123 -8.73 4.61 7.79
C CYS A 123 -8.66 6.09 7.42
N ILE A 124 -8.34 6.34 6.15
CA ILE A 124 -8.39 7.64 5.51
C ILE A 124 -9.29 7.49 4.30
N LYS A 125 -10.26 8.38 4.16
CA LYS A 125 -11.21 8.35 3.04
C LYS A 125 -10.97 9.54 2.11
N CYS A 126 -10.79 9.27 0.83
CA CYS A 126 -10.56 10.32 -0.17
C CYS A 126 -11.74 11.30 -0.27
N GLU A 127 -12.96 10.87 0.06
CA GLU A 127 -14.14 11.74 0.07
C GLU A 127 -14.02 12.91 1.05
N HIS A 128 -13.15 12.78 2.07
CA HIS A 128 -12.87 13.85 3.03
C HIS A 128 -11.66 14.70 2.61
N CYS A 129 -11.11 14.46 1.43
CA CYS A 129 -9.97 15.16 0.86
C CYS A 129 -10.40 15.93 -0.39
N GLU A 130 -9.79 17.09 -0.63
CA GLU A 130 -10.11 17.91 -1.80
C GLU A 130 -9.55 17.29 -3.08
N ASP A 131 -8.32 16.72 -2.99
CA ASP A 131 -7.60 16.13 -4.12
C ASP A 131 -6.58 15.11 -3.62
N ASP A 132 -5.80 14.54 -4.52
CA ASP A 132 -4.77 13.56 -4.17
C ASP A 132 -3.59 14.16 -3.41
N GLU A 133 -3.31 15.46 -3.56
CA GLU A 133 -2.30 16.13 -2.73
C GLU A 133 -2.74 16.20 -1.27
N ASP A 134 -4.01 16.46 -1.04
CA ASP A 134 -4.60 16.46 0.29
C ASP A 134 -4.63 15.03 0.88
N LEU A 135 -4.98 14.04 0.05
CA LEU A 135 -4.95 12.63 0.44
C LEU A 135 -3.52 12.20 0.83
N LEU A 136 -2.53 12.59 0.03
CA LEU A 136 -1.12 12.33 0.31
C LEU A 136 -0.71 12.93 1.66
N ALA A 137 -1.11 14.17 1.93
CA ALA A 137 -0.80 14.85 3.19
C ALA A 137 -1.40 14.10 4.39
N GLU A 138 -2.63 13.61 4.26
CA GLU A 138 -3.28 12.83 5.31
C GLU A 138 -2.54 11.51 5.57
N ILE A 139 -2.13 10.81 4.51
CA ILE A 139 -1.34 9.58 4.62
C ILE A 139 -0.02 9.87 5.33
N ALA A 140 0.70 10.89 4.89
CA ALA A 140 2.02 11.23 5.42
C ALA A 140 1.97 11.64 6.90
N ARG A 141 0.84 12.15 7.38
CA ARG A 141 0.65 12.53 8.79
C ARG A 141 0.24 11.37 9.68
N ALA A 142 -0.08 10.21 9.14
CA ALA A 142 -0.54 9.08 9.93
C ALA A 142 0.59 8.58 10.85
N LYS A 143 0.39 8.66 12.15
CA LYS A 143 1.41 8.29 13.15
C LYS A 143 1.83 6.83 13.05
N ILE A 144 0.94 5.97 12.61
CA ILE A 144 1.20 4.54 12.43
C ILE A 144 2.35 4.28 11.45
N LEU A 145 2.62 5.22 10.51
CA LEU A 145 3.68 5.10 9.52
C LEU A 145 5.05 5.59 10.00
N LEU A 146 5.13 6.27 11.15
CA LEU A 146 6.37 6.89 11.62
C LEU A 146 7.56 5.94 11.71
N PRO A 147 7.42 4.68 12.16
CA PRO A 147 8.56 3.75 12.19
C PRO A 147 9.19 3.50 10.83
N CYS A 148 8.45 3.72 9.75
CA CYS A 148 8.89 3.48 8.38
C CYS A 148 9.43 4.75 7.69
N LEU A 149 9.45 5.86 8.41
CA LEU A 149 10.00 7.12 7.90
C LEU A 149 11.50 7.14 8.15
N GLY A 150 12.28 7.37 7.10
CA GLY A 150 13.73 7.56 7.20
C GLY A 150 14.05 8.82 7.99
N GLU A 151 15.22 8.82 8.65
CA GLU A 151 15.71 10.04 9.26
C GLU A 151 15.93 11.07 8.17
N HIS A 152 15.27 12.22 8.30
CA HIS A 152 15.65 13.36 7.49
C HIS A 152 17.07 13.72 7.88
N LEU A 153 17.97 13.61 6.92
CA LEU A 153 19.27 14.23 7.06
C LEU A 153 19.02 15.73 7.10
N ASN A 154 18.88 16.26 8.32
CA ASN A 154 18.90 17.70 8.55
C ASN A 154 20.30 18.16 8.21
N ASN A 155 20.48 18.59 6.99
CA ASN A 155 21.63 19.37 6.59
C ASN A 155 21.22 20.80 6.47
#